data_cb22c6abd25d0037fcb697c33fc7b926
#
_entry.id   cb22c6abd25d0037fcb697c33fc7b926
#
_cell.length_a   1.000
_cell.length_b   1.000
_cell.length_c   1.000
_cell.angle_alpha   90.00
_cell.angle_beta   90.00
_cell.angle_gamma   90.00
#
_symmetry.space_group_name_H-M   'P 1'
#
loop_
_entity.id
_entity.type
_entity.pdbx_description
1 polymer ?
#
loop_
_entity_poly.entity_id
_entity_poly.type
_entity_poly.pdbx_seq_one_letter_code
_entity_poly.pdbx_strand_id
1 'polypeptide(L)'
;MTDPVRLAKRVAELRGCSRREAEQYIAGGWVKVDGIVVEEPQFRVADQRIDIDPHADLAQAEPVTLLLHKPPGYCTTEGEPPASQLLTPDTLWPEDRAGIRPLKKHFAQLTLCVPLETDASGLVVFTQDWRIARKLTEDAATLEHEVIVEVAGEMVPNGLKRLNRGIPFNGRTPPTIKVSWQNETRLRVALKGAQIGQIAHLCEAVGLQVLSMKRIRLGRVPLGKLPEGQWRYLLEDERF
;
A
#
# COMPACT_ATOMS: atom_id res chain seq x y z
N MET A 1 15.55 45.21 -3.53
CA MET A 1 15.03 43.86 -3.90
C MET A 1 16.18 42.91 -3.74
N THR A 2 16.03 41.94 -2.83
CA THR A 2 17.07 40.92 -2.60
C THR A 2 17.01 39.90 -3.73
N ASP A 3 18.16 39.51 -4.27
CA ASP A 3 18.19 38.48 -5.32
C ASP A 3 17.59 37.13 -4.82
N PRO A 4 16.69 36.48 -5.57
CA PRO A 4 16.08 35.25 -5.14
C PRO A 4 17.12 34.14 -4.94
N VAL A 5 17.17 33.55 -3.75
CA VAL A 5 18.06 32.43 -3.40
C VAL A 5 17.26 31.16 -3.22
N ARG A 6 17.93 30.02 -3.29
CA ARG A 6 17.28 28.71 -3.00
C ARG A 6 16.86 28.64 -1.53
N LEU A 7 15.67 28.13 -1.26
CA LEU A 7 15.13 27.95 0.09
C LEU A 7 16.10 27.16 0.98
N ALA A 8 16.72 26.09 0.45
CA ALA A 8 17.70 25.30 1.19
C ALA A 8 18.89 26.14 1.68
N LYS A 9 19.37 27.13 0.88
CA LYS A 9 20.42 28.02 1.31
C LYS A 9 19.95 28.90 2.48
N ARG A 10 18.74 29.46 2.36
CA ARG A 10 18.19 30.35 3.38
C ARG A 10 17.90 29.63 4.70
N VAL A 11 17.37 28.40 4.62
CA VAL A 11 17.13 27.53 5.79
C VAL A 11 18.45 27.17 6.47
N ALA A 12 19.49 26.83 5.70
CA ALA A 12 20.83 26.53 6.23
C ALA A 12 21.40 27.72 7.02
N GLU A 13 21.27 28.92 6.47
CA GLU A 13 21.69 30.16 7.14
C GLU A 13 20.90 30.43 8.43
N LEU A 14 19.57 30.29 8.40
CA LEU A 14 18.68 30.56 9.54
C LEU A 14 18.86 29.55 10.70
N ARG A 15 19.09 28.26 10.37
CA ARG A 15 19.26 27.19 11.38
C ARG A 15 20.71 26.96 11.79
N GLY A 16 21.69 27.53 11.06
CA GLY A 16 23.13 27.26 11.29
C GLY A 16 23.48 25.79 11.00
N CYS A 17 22.85 25.16 10.01
CA CYS A 17 23.00 23.78 9.65
C CYS A 17 23.60 23.61 8.24
N SER A 18 23.98 22.36 7.89
CA SER A 18 24.46 22.05 6.55
C SER A 18 23.34 22.17 5.51
N ARG A 19 23.70 22.39 4.25
CA ARG A 19 22.74 22.42 3.14
C ARG A 19 21.94 21.14 3.03
N ARG A 20 22.55 19.99 3.28
CA ARG A 20 21.90 18.67 3.25
C ARG A 20 20.82 18.57 4.34
N GLU A 21 21.12 19.02 5.54
CA GLU A 21 20.15 19.09 6.64
C GLU A 21 19.00 20.05 6.32
N ALA A 22 19.32 21.23 5.75
CA ALA A 22 18.29 22.16 5.29
C ALA A 22 17.36 21.55 4.24
N GLU A 23 17.90 20.80 3.28
CA GLU A 23 17.12 20.06 2.29
C GLU A 23 16.22 19.00 2.96
N GLN A 24 16.70 18.35 4.02
CA GLN A 24 15.91 17.39 4.80
C GLN A 24 14.78 18.07 5.60
N TYR A 25 15.03 19.23 6.22
CA TYR A 25 13.98 20.03 6.88
C TYR A 25 12.87 20.42 5.89
N ILE A 26 13.23 20.86 4.69
CA ILE A 26 12.27 21.27 3.66
C ILE A 26 11.49 20.05 3.17
N ALA A 27 12.16 18.97 2.75
CA ALA A 27 11.51 17.74 2.29
C ALA A 27 10.70 17.05 3.40
N GLY A 28 11.02 17.30 4.67
CA GLY A 28 10.27 16.86 5.84
C GLY A 28 9.00 17.65 6.11
N GLY A 29 8.74 18.74 5.34
CA GLY A 29 7.57 19.60 5.53
C GLY A 29 7.64 20.49 6.77
N TRP A 30 8.84 20.69 7.33
CA TRP A 30 9.06 21.50 8.52
C TRP A 30 9.24 23.00 8.23
N VAL A 31 9.23 23.38 6.95
CA VAL A 31 9.49 24.75 6.51
C VAL A 31 8.24 25.33 5.86
N LYS A 32 7.86 26.53 6.33
CA LYS A 32 6.79 27.33 5.74
C LYS A 32 7.38 28.59 5.13
N VAL A 33 6.88 28.97 3.98
CA VAL A 33 7.14 30.25 3.32
C VAL A 33 5.82 31.02 3.26
N ASP A 34 5.77 32.17 3.90
CA ASP A 34 4.54 32.97 4.06
C ASP A 34 3.36 32.14 4.61
N GLY A 35 3.64 31.24 5.56
CA GLY A 35 2.65 30.37 6.20
C GLY A 35 2.29 29.10 5.42
N ILE A 36 2.76 28.94 4.18
CA ILE A 36 2.51 27.77 3.33
C ILE A 36 3.70 26.82 3.44
N VAL A 37 3.44 25.51 3.67
CA VAL A 37 4.50 24.51 3.71
C VAL A 37 5.08 24.31 2.32
N VAL A 38 6.41 24.37 2.23
CA VAL A 38 7.17 24.13 1.01
C VAL A 38 8.06 22.92 1.22
N GLU A 39 7.95 21.93 0.32
CA GLU A 39 8.69 20.68 0.35
C GLU A 39 9.81 20.59 -0.71
N GLU A 40 9.95 21.62 -1.54
CA GLU A 40 10.95 21.71 -2.59
C GLU A 40 12.19 22.50 -2.13
N PRO A 41 13.36 21.86 -1.94
CA PRO A 41 14.58 22.54 -1.52
C PRO A 41 15.09 23.60 -2.49
N GLN A 42 14.76 23.46 -3.79
CA GLN A 42 15.13 24.39 -4.85
C GLN A 42 14.18 25.58 -4.99
N PHE A 43 13.06 25.60 -4.24
CA PHE A 43 12.15 26.74 -4.22
C PHE A 43 12.94 28.04 -4.01
N ARG A 44 12.57 29.12 -4.72
CA ARG A 44 13.28 30.39 -4.63
C ARG A 44 12.53 31.35 -3.72
N VAL A 45 13.28 31.96 -2.80
CA VAL A 45 12.79 32.95 -1.85
C VAL A 45 13.62 34.23 -1.94
N ALA A 46 13.00 35.38 -1.75
CA ALA A 46 13.64 36.70 -1.64
C ALA A 46 13.35 37.29 -0.25
N ASP A 47 12.27 38.03 -0.14
CA ASP A 47 11.89 38.75 1.09
C ASP A 47 10.75 38.07 1.87
N GLN A 48 10.37 36.85 1.44
CA GLN A 48 9.31 36.07 2.09
C GLN A 48 9.70 35.67 3.51
N ARG A 49 8.69 35.57 4.38
CA ARG A 49 8.85 35.08 5.74
C ARG A 49 9.06 33.55 5.70
N ILE A 50 10.12 33.10 6.34
CA ILE A 50 10.43 31.69 6.48
C ILE A 50 10.27 31.30 7.95
N ASP A 51 9.36 30.37 8.20
CA ASP A 51 9.14 29.78 9.51
C ASP A 51 9.60 28.32 9.48
N ILE A 52 10.43 27.92 10.45
CA ILE A 52 10.91 26.54 10.59
C ILE A 52 10.34 26.02 11.91
N ASP A 53 9.68 24.86 11.84
CA ASP A 53 9.09 24.25 13.03
C ASP A 53 10.18 24.00 14.09
N PRO A 54 10.00 24.51 15.33
CA PRO A 54 10.98 24.31 16.40
C PRO A 54 11.14 22.84 16.81
N HIS A 55 10.12 22.02 16.59
CA HIS A 55 10.12 20.58 16.86
C HIS A 55 10.59 19.72 15.67
N ALA A 56 11.11 20.36 14.62
CA ALA A 56 11.62 19.68 13.45
C ALA A 56 12.76 18.71 13.83
N ASP A 57 12.54 17.43 13.60
CA ASP A 57 13.51 16.38 13.84
C ASP A 57 13.89 15.68 12.53
N LEU A 58 15.18 15.71 12.19
CA LEU A 58 15.72 15.04 11.00
C LEU A 58 15.78 13.52 11.16
N ALA A 59 15.75 13.01 12.39
CA ALA A 59 15.70 11.58 12.67
C ALA A 59 14.33 10.95 12.35
N GLN A 60 13.27 11.74 12.24
CA GLN A 60 11.91 11.28 11.93
C GLN A 60 11.64 11.03 10.44
N ALA A 61 12.65 11.00 9.58
CA ALA A 61 12.48 10.59 8.19
C ALA A 61 12.38 9.06 8.08
N GLU A 62 11.50 8.45 8.87
CA GLU A 62 11.27 7.01 8.81
C GLU A 62 10.57 6.61 7.50
N PRO A 63 10.95 5.43 6.95
CA PRO A 63 10.30 4.91 5.76
C PRO A 63 8.84 4.58 6.07
N VAL A 64 7.94 4.95 5.18
CA VAL A 64 6.50 4.70 5.34
C VAL A 64 6.04 3.46 4.59
N THR A 65 4.95 2.88 5.07
CA THR A 65 4.20 1.81 4.40
C THR A 65 2.78 2.27 4.18
N LEU A 66 2.32 2.19 2.94
CA LEU A 66 1.00 2.61 2.50
C LEU A 66 0.15 1.38 2.17
N LEU A 67 -1.05 1.35 2.70
CA LEU A 67 -2.05 0.31 2.48
C LEU A 67 -3.14 0.88 1.57
N LEU A 68 -3.24 0.37 0.36
CA LEU A 68 -4.22 0.80 -0.64
C LEU A 68 -5.36 -0.21 -0.74
N HIS A 69 -6.60 0.26 -0.74
CA HIS A 69 -7.73 -0.53 -1.24
C HIS A 69 -7.83 -0.34 -2.75
N LYS A 70 -7.12 -1.20 -3.48
CA LYS A 70 -7.12 -1.17 -4.95
C LYS A 70 -8.50 -1.48 -5.50
N PRO A 71 -9.09 -0.65 -6.35
CA PRO A 71 -10.29 -1.00 -7.11
C PRO A 71 -9.95 -1.97 -8.25
N PRO A 72 -10.96 -2.65 -8.84
CA PRO A 72 -10.77 -3.38 -10.09
C PRO A 72 -10.29 -2.47 -11.22
N GLY A 73 -9.60 -3.02 -12.22
CA GLY A 73 -9.12 -2.28 -13.40
C GLY A 73 -7.75 -1.64 -13.24
N TYR A 74 -7.18 -1.61 -12.02
CA TYR A 74 -5.83 -1.09 -11.79
C TYR A 74 -4.79 -2.20 -11.71
N CYS A 75 -3.65 -2.00 -12.36
CA CYS A 75 -2.57 -2.98 -12.43
C CYS A 75 -1.62 -2.86 -11.24
N THR A 76 -1.22 -4.00 -10.69
CA THR A 76 -0.14 -4.12 -9.69
C THR A 76 1.12 -4.75 -10.30
N THR A 77 1.05 -5.19 -11.52
CA THR A 77 2.14 -5.67 -12.36
C THR A 77 2.26 -4.75 -13.57
N GLU A 78 2.90 -5.18 -14.63
CA GLU A 78 2.93 -4.42 -15.89
C GLU A 78 1.51 -4.19 -16.43
N GLY A 79 1.23 -2.98 -16.88
CA GLY A 79 -0.05 -2.57 -17.42
C GLY A 79 -0.50 -1.18 -16.96
N GLU A 80 -1.58 -0.70 -17.58
CA GLU A 80 -2.17 0.62 -17.32
C GLU A 80 -3.66 0.50 -17.00
N PRO A 81 -4.20 1.30 -16.09
CA PRO A 81 -3.49 2.25 -15.22
C PRO A 81 -2.82 1.55 -14.01
N PRO A 82 -1.64 1.98 -13.60
CA PRO A 82 -0.96 1.41 -12.44
C PRO A 82 -1.67 1.80 -11.12
N ALA A 83 -1.77 0.88 -10.18
CA ALA A 83 -2.41 1.12 -8.89
C ALA A 83 -1.73 2.24 -8.08
N SER A 84 -0.45 2.50 -8.31
CA SER A 84 0.29 3.59 -7.67
C SER A 84 -0.25 4.99 -8.00
N GLN A 85 -0.99 5.17 -9.09
CA GLN A 85 -1.65 6.45 -9.40
C GLN A 85 -2.69 6.86 -8.35
N LEU A 86 -3.22 5.90 -7.60
CA LEU A 86 -4.18 6.15 -6.54
C LEU A 86 -3.54 6.67 -5.24
N LEU A 87 -2.21 6.64 -5.15
CA LEU A 87 -1.49 7.12 -3.97
C LEU A 87 -1.22 8.62 -4.10
N THR A 88 -2.21 9.41 -3.73
CA THR A 88 -2.14 10.88 -3.72
C THR A 88 -2.57 11.42 -2.35
N PRO A 89 -2.21 12.65 -1.97
CA PRO A 89 -2.71 13.25 -0.74
C PRO A 89 -4.24 13.29 -0.66
N ASP A 90 -4.92 13.47 -1.81
CA ASP A 90 -6.39 13.61 -1.88
C ASP A 90 -7.13 12.30 -1.66
N THR A 91 -6.47 11.16 -1.86
CA THR A 91 -7.03 9.82 -1.67
C THR A 91 -6.63 9.18 -0.34
N LEU A 92 -5.97 9.92 0.54
CA LEU A 92 -5.76 9.49 1.93
C LEU A 92 -7.13 9.32 2.61
N TRP A 93 -7.31 8.18 3.25
CA TRP A 93 -8.53 7.92 4.01
C TRP A 93 -8.68 8.93 5.16
N PRO A 94 -9.82 9.67 5.25
CA PRO A 94 -10.00 10.70 6.28
C PRO A 94 -9.98 10.17 7.72
N GLU A 95 -10.25 8.85 7.90
CA GLU A 95 -10.21 8.20 9.21
C GLU A 95 -8.85 7.52 9.50
N ASP A 96 -7.80 7.85 8.72
CA ASP A 96 -6.44 7.40 9.01
C ASP A 96 -6.01 7.86 10.41
N ARG A 97 -5.47 6.91 11.21
CA ARG A 97 -5.08 7.18 12.59
C ARG A 97 -3.59 7.20 12.83
N ALA A 98 -2.79 7.12 11.77
CA ALA A 98 -1.34 7.13 11.91
C ALA A 98 -0.78 8.47 12.41
N GLY A 99 -1.56 9.55 12.29
CA GLY A 99 -1.10 10.88 12.67
C GLY A 99 0.03 11.43 11.79
N ILE A 100 0.32 10.77 10.68
CA ILE A 100 1.37 11.12 9.74
C ILE A 100 0.80 12.09 8.71
N ARG A 101 1.41 13.25 8.59
CA ARG A 101 1.08 14.18 7.51
C ARG A 101 1.65 13.67 6.19
N PRO A 102 0.85 13.57 5.11
CA PRO A 102 1.35 13.23 3.79
C PRO A 102 2.40 14.21 3.28
N LEU A 103 3.53 13.69 2.82
CA LEU A 103 4.63 14.43 2.22
C LEU A 103 4.93 13.85 0.83
N LYS A 104 5.42 14.68 -0.09
CA LYS A 104 5.80 14.23 -1.44
C LYS A 104 6.78 13.06 -1.43
N LYS A 105 7.72 13.05 -0.49
CA LYS A 105 8.69 11.97 -0.31
C LYS A 105 8.04 10.62 0.01
N HIS A 106 6.87 10.59 0.63
CA HIS A 106 6.16 9.34 0.98
C HIS A 106 5.64 8.59 -0.25
N PHE A 107 5.48 9.29 -1.38
CA PHE A 107 5.02 8.71 -2.65
C PHE A 107 6.18 8.37 -3.59
N ALA A 108 7.41 8.63 -3.20
CA ALA A 108 8.61 8.32 -3.99
C ALA A 108 9.23 6.99 -3.55
N GLN A 109 9.85 6.27 -4.50
CA GLN A 109 10.62 5.05 -4.24
C GLN A 109 9.84 3.96 -3.46
N LEU A 110 8.54 3.87 -3.70
CA LEU A 110 7.68 2.85 -3.12
C LEU A 110 7.90 1.51 -3.83
N THR A 111 8.11 0.46 -3.05
CA THR A 111 8.11 -0.92 -3.53
C THR A 111 6.71 -1.50 -3.35
N LEU A 112 6.10 -1.95 -4.44
CA LEU A 112 4.87 -2.72 -4.38
C LEU A 112 5.17 -4.13 -3.87
N CYS A 113 4.45 -4.55 -2.86
CA CYS A 113 4.56 -5.89 -2.29
C CYS A 113 3.24 -6.66 -2.48
N VAL A 114 3.37 -7.95 -2.77
CA VAL A 114 2.23 -8.88 -2.87
C VAL A 114 1.20 -8.42 -3.91
N PRO A 115 1.50 -8.57 -5.20
CA PRO A 115 0.63 -8.13 -6.29
C PRO A 115 -0.77 -8.75 -6.20
N LEU A 116 -1.71 -8.15 -6.90
CA LEU A 116 -3.11 -8.56 -6.96
C LEU A 116 -3.57 -8.47 -8.43
N GLU A 117 -4.46 -9.35 -8.85
CA GLU A 117 -5.03 -9.36 -10.19
C GLU A 117 -5.66 -8.00 -10.54
N THR A 118 -5.58 -7.61 -11.81
CA THR A 118 -6.13 -6.34 -12.29
C THR A 118 -7.63 -6.21 -11.99
N ASP A 119 -8.39 -7.28 -12.24
CA ASP A 119 -9.84 -7.31 -12.03
C ASP A 119 -10.25 -7.55 -10.57
N ALA A 120 -9.30 -7.85 -9.69
CA ALA A 120 -9.56 -8.01 -8.27
C ALA A 120 -9.49 -6.67 -7.54
N SER A 121 -10.25 -6.55 -6.45
CA SER A 121 -10.15 -5.44 -5.50
C SER A 121 -9.45 -5.86 -4.20
N GLY A 122 -9.14 -4.89 -3.36
CA GLY A 122 -8.70 -5.16 -2.00
C GLY A 122 -7.32 -4.64 -1.65
N LEU A 123 -6.79 -5.18 -0.54
CA LEU A 123 -5.60 -4.68 0.11
C LEU A 123 -4.34 -4.90 -0.73
N VAL A 124 -3.63 -3.82 -1.04
CA VAL A 124 -2.31 -3.80 -1.68
C VAL A 124 -1.35 -3.00 -0.82
N VAL A 125 -0.09 -3.41 -0.76
CA VAL A 125 0.93 -2.81 0.11
C VAL A 125 2.02 -2.17 -0.75
N PHE A 126 2.30 -0.90 -0.46
CA PHE A 126 3.43 -0.15 -0.99
C PHE A 126 4.31 0.29 0.17
N THR A 127 5.61 0.07 0.10
CA THR A 127 6.49 0.40 1.22
C THR A 127 7.82 0.98 0.78
N GLN A 128 8.36 1.87 1.61
CA GLN A 128 9.74 2.34 1.56
C GLN A 128 10.63 1.55 2.55
N ASP A 129 10.02 0.82 3.50
CA ASP A 129 10.77 0.02 4.47
C ASP A 129 11.24 -1.30 3.84
N TRP A 130 12.55 -1.42 3.64
CA TRP A 130 13.16 -2.61 3.08
C TRP A 130 12.91 -3.88 3.92
N ARG A 131 12.69 -3.75 5.26
CA ARG A 131 12.40 -4.88 6.15
C ARG A 131 11.01 -5.42 5.88
N ILE A 132 10.04 -4.53 5.68
CA ILE A 132 8.67 -4.90 5.30
C ILE A 132 8.66 -5.48 3.90
N ALA A 133 9.32 -4.81 2.94
CA ALA A 133 9.43 -5.31 1.57
C ALA A 133 10.04 -6.72 1.55
N ARG A 134 11.16 -6.93 2.23
CA ARG A 134 11.81 -8.23 2.35
C ARG A 134 10.88 -9.30 2.93
N LYS A 135 10.21 -9.00 4.06
CA LYS A 135 9.28 -9.92 4.69
C LYS A 135 8.14 -10.33 3.75
N LEU A 136 7.56 -9.36 3.04
CA LEU A 136 6.43 -9.61 2.14
C LEU A 136 6.83 -10.30 0.84
N THR A 137 8.12 -10.29 0.45
CA THR A 137 8.63 -10.92 -0.78
C THR A 137 9.34 -12.24 -0.49
N GLU A 138 10.26 -12.28 0.48
CA GLU A 138 11.01 -13.50 0.81
C GLU A 138 10.16 -14.51 1.58
N ASP A 139 9.32 -14.06 2.51
CA ASP A 139 8.44 -14.90 3.29
C ASP A 139 7.04 -15.05 2.65
N ALA A 140 6.87 -14.62 1.38
CA ALA A 140 5.60 -14.63 0.67
C ALA A 140 4.90 -16.00 0.71
N ALA A 141 5.65 -17.10 0.67
CA ALA A 141 5.11 -18.47 0.72
C ALA A 141 4.42 -18.80 2.06
N THR A 142 4.73 -18.07 3.13
CA THR A 142 4.14 -18.25 4.46
C THR A 142 3.06 -17.24 4.78
N LEU A 143 2.99 -16.16 4.01
CA LEU A 143 2.04 -15.07 4.20
C LEU A 143 0.63 -15.54 3.89
N GLU A 144 -0.26 -15.44 4.85
CA GLU A 144 -1.66 -15.79 4.67
C GLU A 144 -2.42 -14.67 3.98
N HIS A 145 -3.12 -15.02 2.92
CA HIS A 145 -4.05 -14.16 2.20
C HIS A 145 -5.47 -14.58 2.52
N GLU A 146 -6.34 -13.63 2.74
CA GLU A 146 -7.76 -13.88 2.89
C GLU A 146 -8.53 -13.10 1.83
N VAL A 147 -9.31 -13.83 1.04
CA VAL A 147 -10.00 -13.30 -0.14
C VAL A 147 -11.47 -13.71 -0.09
N ILE A 148 -12.36 -12.78 -0.35
CA ILE A 148 -13.76 -13.05 -0.66
C ILE A 148 -13.88 -13.17 -2.18
N VAL A 149 -14.49 -14.26 -2.63
CA VAL A 149 -14.65 -14.58 -4.05
C VAL A 149 -16.13 -14.72 -4.34
N GLU A 150 -16.66 -13.86 -5.18
CA GLU A 150 -18.01 -14.00 -5.70
C GLU A 150 -17.99 -14.92 -6.92
N VAL A 151 -18.87 -15.91 -6.93
CA VAL A 151 -18.85 -16.96 -7.93
C VAL A 151 -20.24 -17.20 -8.53
N ALA A 152 -20.25 -17.71 -9.76
CA ALA A 152 -21.42 -18.24 -10.44
C ALA A 152 -21.20 -19.72 -10.80
N GLY A 153 -22.27 -20.40 -11.16
CA GLY A 153 -22.23 -21.83 -11.52
C GLY A 153 -22.62 -22.74 -10.36
N GLU A 154 -22.52 -24.04 -10.61
CA GLU A 154 -22.80 -25.06 -9.60
C GLU A 154 -21.53 -25.79 -9.22
N MET A 155 -21.25 -25.83 -7.93
CA MET A 155 -20.10 -26.58 -7.44
C MET A 155 -20.33 -28.10 -7.63
N VAL A 156 -19.35 -28.75 -8.24
CA VAL A 156 -19.39 -30.21 -8.41
C VAL A 156 -19.52 -30.94 -7.06
N PRO A 157 -20.08 -32.16 -7.02
CA PRO A 157 -20.16 -32.96 -5.80
C PRO A 157 -18.79 -33.06 -5.09
N ASN A 158 -18.76 -32.85 -3.78
CA ASN A 158 -17.53 -32.75 -2.97
C ASN A 158 -16.54 -31.63 -3.35
N GLY A 159 -16.94 -30.65 -4.14
CA GLY A 159 -16.08 -29.54 -4.58
C GLY A 159 -15.42 -28.79 -3.42
N LEU A 160 -16.18 -28.44 -2.39
CA LEU A 160 -15.63 -27.78 -1.20
C LEU A 160 -14.56 -28.61 -0.48
N LYS A 161 -14.77 -29.94 -0.40
CA LYS A 161 -13.77 -30.85 0.17
C LYS A 161 -12.51 -30.94 -0.69
N ARG A 162 -12.67 -30.89 -2.03
CA ARG A 162 -11.54 -30.86 -2.97
C ARG A 162 -10.74 -29.55 -2.81
N LEU A 163 -11.41 -28.40 -2.73
CA LEU A 163 -10.77 -27.11 -2.48
C LEU A 163 -9.94 -27.13 -1.19
N ASN A 164 -10.53 -27.61 -0.08
CA ASN A 164 -9.84 -27.66 1.21
C ASN A 164 -8.70 -28.68 1.27
N ARG A 165 -8.66 -29.68 0.40
CA ARG A 165 -7.50 -30.59 0.27
C ARG A 165 -6.33 -29.94 -0.48
N GLY A 166 -6.58 -28.85 -1.16
CA GLY A 166 -5.64 -28.19 -2.05
C GLY A 166 -5.62 -28.82 -3.44
N ILE A 167 -5.77 -27.99 -4.45
CA ILE A 167 -5.67 -28.37 -5.86
C ILE A 167 -4.32 -27.84 -6.36
N PRO A 168 -3.50 -28.65 -7.05
CA PRO A 168 -2.23 -28.19 -7.57
C PRO A 168 -2.38 -27.02 -8.53
N PHE A 169 -1.50 -26.04 -8.40
CA PHE A 169 -1.39 -24.90 -9.29
C PHE A 169 0.09 -24.69 -9.64
N ASN A 170 0.42 -24.55 -10.93
CA ASN A 170 1.80 -24.44 -11.41
C ASN A 170 2.73 -25.56 -10.85
N GLY A 171 2.22 -26.79 -10.79
CA GLY A 171 2.97 -27.96 -10.30
C GLY A 171 3.18 -28.00 -8.78
N ARG A 172 2.56 -27.09 -8.02
CA ARG A 172 2.66 -27.05 -6.56
C ARG A 172 1.28 -27.15 -5.92
N THR A 173 1.16 -27.95 -4.88
CA THR A 173 -0.03 -27.97 -4.02
C THR A 173 0.15 -26.94 -2.91
N PRO A 174 -0.84 -26.06 -2.66
CA PRO A 174 -0.72 -25.08 -1.57
C PRO A 174 -0.60 -25.81 -0.22
N PRO A 175 0.26 -25.32 0.68
CA PRO A 175 0.54 -26.02 1.94
C PRO A 175 -0.67 -26.06 2.88
N THR A 176 -1.51 -25.04 2.85
CA THR A 176 -2.74 -24.95 3.63
C THR A 176 -3.71 -24.02 2.92
N ILE A 177 -4.92 -24.51 2.69
CA ILE A 177 -6.02 -23.71 2.16
C ILE A 177 -7.27 -24.00 2.98
N LYS A 178 -7.99 -22.96 3.32
CA LYS A 178 -9.31 -23.04 3.96
C LYS A 178 -10.32 -22.31 3.11
N VAL A 179 -11.32 -23.03 2.65
CA VAL A 179 -12.41 -22.50 1.85
C VAL A 179 -13.73 -22.81 2.55
N SER A 180 -14.58 -21.80 2.67
CA SER A 180 -15.92 -21.94 3.21
C SER A 180 -16.88 -21.04 2.45
N TRP A 181 -18.15 -21.43 2.40
CA TRP A 181 -19.19 -20.53 1.95
C TRP A 181 -19.45 -19.45 2.99
N GLN A 182 -19.43 -18.19 2.56
CA GLN A 182 -19.85 -17.05 3.36
C GLN A 182 -21.36 -16.80 3.22
N ASN A 183 -21.88 -17.04 2.02
CA ASN A 183 -23.29 -17.06 1.66
C ASN A 183 -23.48 -17.92 0.40
N GLU A 184 -24.62 -17.84 -0.26
CA GLU A 184 -24.97 -18.66 -1.43
C GLU A 184 -24.07 -18.42 -2.66
N THR A 185 -23.48 -17.23 -2.79
CA THR A 185 -22.69 -16.83 -3.98
C THR A 185 -21.24 -16.46 -3.67
N ARG A 186 -20.84 -16.46 -2.38
CA ARG A 186 -19.52 -16.00 -1.98
C ARG A 186 -18.77 -17.04 -1.17
N LEU A 187 -17.55 -17.30 -1.64
CA LEU A 187 -16.57 -18.10 -0.92
C LEU A 187 -15.63 -17.19 -0.14
N ARG A 188 -15.26 -17.61 1.05
CA ARG A 188 -14.12 -17.08 1.82
C ARG A 188 -12.97 -18.05 1.67
N VAL A 189 -11.87 -17.58 1.12
CA VAL A 189 -10.67 -18.36 0.83
C VAL A 189 -9.52 -17.81 1.64
N ALA A 190 -8.91 -18.64 2.49
CA ALA A 190 -7.69 -18.33 3.21
C ALA A 190 -6.60 -19.30 2.77
N LEU A 191 -5.51 -18.78 2.21
CA LEU A 191 -4.38 -19.57 1.73
C LEU A 191 -3.07 -18.86 1.94
N LYS A 192 -1.98 -19.63 2.08
CA LYS A 192 -0.63 -19.10 2.19
C LYS A 192 0.03 -19.05 0.82
N GLY A 193 0.78 -17.96 0.59
CA GLY A 193 1.56 -17.78 -0.63
C GLY A 193 0.71 -17.77 -1.90
N ALA A 194 -0.43 -17.05 -1.88
CA ALA A 194 -1.32 -16.92 -3.02
C ALA A 194 -0.58 -16.39 -4.25
N GLN A 195 -0.82 -17.01 -5.39
CA GLN A 195 -0.28 -16.61 -6.69
C GLN A 195 -1.38 -16.02 -7.56
N ILE A 196 -1.00 -15.12 -8.46
CA ILE A 196 -1.90 -14.57 -9.48
C ILE A 196 -2.55 -15.69 -10.29
N GLY A 197 -3.87 -15.63 -10.46
CA GLY A 197 -4.66 -16.64 -11.18
C GLY A 197 -4.96 -17.92 -10.41
N GLN A 198 -4.36 -18.12 -9.24
CA GLN A 198 -4.54 -19.37 -8.47
C GLN A 198 -5.99 -19.56 -8.00
N ILE A 199 -6.64 -18.51 -7.48
CA ILE A 199 -8.01 -18.58 -6.97
C ILE A 199 -8.99 -18.89 -8.12
N ALA A 200 -8.81 -18.26 -9.28
CA ALA A 200 -9.63 -18.55 -10.46
C ALA A 200 -9.51 -20.03 -10.87
N HIS A 201 -8.28 -20.53 -10.96
CA HIS A 201 -8.02 -21.95 -11.25
C HIS A 201 -8.70 -22.91 -10.25
N LEU A 202 -8.63 -22.59 -8.96
CA LEU A 202 -9.27 -23.38 -7.90
C LEU A 202 -10.80 -23.43 -8.08
N CYS A 203 -11.43 -22.30 -8.39
CA CYS A 203 -12.87 -22.21 -8.63
C CYS A 203 -13.29 -22.98 -9.87
N GLU A 204 -12.58 -22.80 -10.99
CA GLU A 204 -12.82 -23.54 -12.25
C GLU A 204 -12.72 -25.05 -12.07
N ALA A 205 -11.73 -25.53 -11.31
CA ALA A 205 -11.53 -26.96 -11.06
C ALA A 205 -12.69 -27.62 -10.31
N VAL A 206 -13.59 -26.83 -9.71
CA VAL A 206 -14.81 -27.34 -9.04
C VAL A 206 -16.11 -26.87 -9.69
N GLY A 207 -16.04 -26.35 -10.93
CA GLY A 207 -17.21 -25.97 -11.74
C GLY A 207 -17.74 -24.56 -11.47
N LEU A 208 -16.97 -23.73 -10.76
CA LEU A 208 -17.37 -22.36 -10.46
C LEU A 208 -16.63 -21.35 -11.35
N GLN A 209 -17.32 -20.29 -11.75
CA GLN A 209 -16.76 -19.12 -12.42
C GLN A 209 -16.63 -17.99 -11.43
N VAL A 210 -15.45 -17.37 -11.38
CA VAL A 210 -15.21 -16.16 -10.55
C VAL A 210 -15.84 -14.97 -11.24
N LEU A 211 -16.68 -14.24 -10.49
CA LEU A 211 -17.28 -12.97 -10.91
C LEU A 211 -16.50 -11.77 -10.35
N SER A 212 -16.07 -11.87 -9.10
CA SER A 212 -15.23 -10.85 -8.47
C SER A 212 -14.38 -11.44 -7.36
N MET A 213 -13.26 -10.77 -7.05
CA MET A 213 -12.39 -11.11 -5.94
C MET A 213 -12.05 -9.87 -5.13
N LYS A 214 -12.01 -10.02 -3.80
CA LYS A 214 -11.61 -8.96 -2.89
C LYS A 214 -10.68 -9.48 -1.80
N ARG A 215 -9.40 -9.05 -1.83
CA ARG A 215 -8.45 -9.38 -0.77
C ARG A 215 -8.72 -8.53 0.46
N ILE A 216 -9.18 -9.17 1.53
CA ILE A 216 -9.61 -8.50 2.76
C ILE A 216 -8.57 -8.54 3.88
N ARG A 217 -7.50 -9.35 3.75
CA ARG A 217 -6.43 -9.44 4.73
C ARG A 217 -5.12 -9.97 4.12
N LEU A 218 -4.00 -9.45 4.60
CA LEU A 218 -2.65 -9.94 4.36
C LEU A 218 -1.96 -10.16 5.72
N GLY A 219 -1.53 -11.38 6.00
CA GLY A 219 -0.99 -11.73 7.31
C GLY A 219 -1.98 -11.36 8.42
N ARG A 220 -1.59 -10.44 9.29
CA ARG A 220 -2.44 -9.94 10.38
C ARG A 220 -3.10 -8.59 10.05
N VAL A 221 -2.76 -7.97 8.92
CA VAL A 221 -3.25 -6.65 8.55
C VAL A 221 -4.56 -6.76 7.75
N PRO A 222 -5.68 -6.32 8.31
CA PRO A 222 -6.96 -6.35 7.63
C PRO A 222 -7.14 -5.11 6.73
N LEU A 223 -7.91 -5.27 5.67
CA LEU A 223 -8.44 -4.15 4.88
C LEU A 223 -9.33 -3.25 5.74
N GLY A 224 -10.11 -3.86 6.63
CA GLY A 224 -11.02 -3.15 7.53
C GLY A 224 -12.09 -2.35 6.79
N LYS A 225 -12.27 -1.09 7.22
CA LYS A 225 -13.22 -0.14 6.63
C LYS A 225 -12.59 0.78 5.58
N LEU A 226 -11.34 0.54 5.18
CA LEU A 226 -10.68 1.36 4.18
C LEU A 226 -11.50 1.38 2.88
N PRO A 227 -12.00 2.54 2.43
CA PRO A 227 -12.83 2.63 1.23
C PRO A 227 -12.04 2.29 -0.03
N GLU A 228 -12.75 1.84 -1.06
CA GLU A 228 -12.14 1.54 -2.36
C GLU A 228 -11.58 2.81 -3.02
N GLY A 229 -10.39 2.70 -3.60
CA GLY A 229 -9.66 3.82 -4.18
C GLY A 229 -8.92 4.69 -3.17
N GLN A 230 -9.07 4.43 -1.86
CA GLN A 230 -8.37 5.16 -0.82
C GLN A 230 -7.21 4.34 -0.23
N TRP A 231 -6.30 5.05 0.41
CA TRP A 231 -5.15 4.46 1.09
C TRP A 231 -5.00 5.04 2.51
N ARG A 232 -4.28 4.32 3.36
CA ARG A 232 -3.88 4.74 4.70
C ARG A 232 -2.44 4.33 4.99
N TYR A 233 -1.86 4.90 6.01
CA TYR A 233 -0.59 4.40 6.53
C TYR A 233 -0.78 3.09 7.32
N LEU A 234 0.27 2.25 7.32
CA LEU A 234 0.39 1.13 8.26
C LEU A 234 0.60 1.72 9.67
N LEU A 235 -0.18 1.27 10.64
CA LEU A 235 -0.06 1.75 12.02
C LEU A 235 1.14 1.10 12.72
N GLU A 236 1.65 1.76 13.78
CA GLU A 236 2.81 1.28 14.53
C GLU A 236 2.61 -0.08 15.19
N ASP A 237 1.38 -0.43 15.56
CA ASP A 237 1.00 -1.69 16.18
C ASP A 237 0.66 -2.80 15.18
N GLU A 238 0.48 -2.46 13.90
CA GLU A 238 0.20 -3.44 12.84
C GLU A 238 1.48 -4.15 12.37
N ARG A 239 1.37 -5.44 12.13
CA ARG A 239 2.45 -6.30 11.61
C ARG A 239 1.88 -7.33 10.63
N PHE A 240 2.64 -7.60 9.56
CA PHE A 240 2.35 -8.68 8.61
C PHE A 240 2.76 -10.04 9.13
#